data_4430be1b361458ed1b5245d7cdb62eda
#
_entry.id   4430be1b361458ed1b5245d7cdb62eda
#
_cell.length_a   1.000
_cell.length_b   1.000
_cell.length_c   1.000
_cell.angle_alpha   90.00
_cell.angle_beta   90.00
_cell.angle_gamma   90.00
#
_symmetry.space_group_name_H-M   'P 1'
#
loop_
_entity.id
_entity.type
_entity.pdbx_description
1 polymer ?
#
loop_
_entity_poly.entity_id
_entity_poly.type
_entity_poly.pdbx_seq_one_letter_code
_entity_poly.pdbx_strand_id
1 'polypeptide(L)'
;MDTNPSIENQERFYNKRWQEFSFAHHRKLLRCAAILSALAETKLSEPRIVDLGCGAGWLANILGVFGPTVGIELSSAAINEASKRYAHVQFIKANVFEWDYSPGAFDVVVSQEVIEHVEDQAGYLRIAHDLLRNGGYLILTTPNASVASAVEEEVHTSLREQPIEKWLTVDALKSILIKEFDLLSITTIVPTSGNKGIHRWLSSIRLRRLCERFGFGQWLTGFQLSFGYGLHTIAVARKGT
;
A
#
# COMPACT_ATOMS: atom_id res chain seq x y z
N MET A 1 23.19 -19.52 7.12
CA MET A 1 23.46 -18.16 7.62
C MET A 1 22.21 -17.36 7.30
N ASP A 2 21.59 -16.83 8.33
CA ASP A 2 20.37 -16.05 8.18
C ASP A 2 20.69 -14.78 7.39
N THR A 3 20.21 -14.71 6.14
CA THR A 3 20.51 -13.59 5.21
C THR A 3 19.59 -12.40 5.43
N ASN A 4 18.67 -12.51 6.39
CA ASN A 4 17.70 -11.46 6.67
C ASN A 4 18.32 -10.31 7.46
N PRO A 5 18.09 -9.06 7.05
CA PRO A 5 18.57 -7.89 7.79
C PRO A 5 17.87 -7.82 9.16
N SER A 6 18.65 -7.58 10.20
CA SER A 6 18.10 -7.38 11.55
C SER A 6 17.14 -6.18 11.60
N ILE A 7 16.24 -6.17 12.57
CA ILE A 7 15.31 -5.04 12.80
C ILE A 7 16.06 -3.72 12.97
N GLU A 8 17.21 -3.73 13.66
CA GLU A 8 18.08 -2.54 13.82
C GLU A 8 18.61 -2.03 12.47
N ASN A 9 18.99 -2.94 11.56
CA ASN A 9 19.46 -2.57 10.24
C ASN A 9 18.32 -1.98 9.39
N GLN A 10 17.12 -2.53 9.50
CA GLN A 10 15.92 -1.99 8.85
C GLN A 10 15.57 -0.60 9.42
N GLU A 11 15.53 -0.43 10.73
CA GLU A 11 15.28 0.88 11.36
C GLU A 11 16.32 1.93 10.94
N ARG A 12 17.61 1.57 10.92
CA ARG A 12 18.67 2.47 10.47
C ARG A 12 18.51 2.90 9.02
N PHE A 13 18.15 1.96 8.15
CA PHE A 13 17.86 2.25 6.74
C PHE A 13 16.71 3.24 6.60
N TYR A 14 15.57 2.96 7.24
CA TYR A 14 14.39 3.83 7.16
C TYR A 14 14.63 5.19 7.83
N ASN A 15 15.38 5.27 8.92
CA ASN A 15 15.77 6.54 9.53
C ASN A 15 16.55 7.43 8.56
N LYS A 16 17.48 6.87 7.80
CA LYS A 16 18.22 7.60 6.76
C LYS A 16 17.30 8.03 5.62
N ARG A 17 16.48 7.12 5.11
CA ARG A 17 15.53 7.38 4.01
C ARG A 17 14.60 8.54 4.32
N TRP A 18 14.06 8.62 5.53
CA TRP A 18 13.11 9.66 5.91
C TRP A 18 13.77 11.02 6.20
N GLN A 19 15.08 11.08 6.38
CA GLN A 19 15.83 12.34 6.43
C GLN A 19 15.98 13.01 5.05
N GLU A 20 15.95 12.21 3.98
CA GLU A 20 16.08 12.65 2.59
C GLU A 20 14.72 12.87 1.91
N PHE A 21 13.65 13.05 2.65
CA PHE A 21 12.26 13.04 2.19
C PHE A 21 11.97 14.07 1.10
N SER A 22 11.40 13.62 -0.02
CA SER A 22 10.85 14.45 -1.09
C SER A 22 9.32 14.48 -1.08
N PHE A 23 8.74 15.53 -1.68
CA PHE A 23 7.30 15.76 -1.77
C PHE A 23 6.51 14.60 -2.42
N ALA A 24 5.17 14.63 -2.24
CA ALA A 24 4.28 13.63 -2.79
C ALA A 24 4.42 13.49 -4.31
N HIS A 25 4.87 12.34 -4.73
CA HIS A 25 4.98 11.95 -6.14
C HIS A 25 3.58 11.60 -6.69
N HIS A 26 3.30 11.85 -7.97
CA HIS A 26 1.98 11.58 -8.58
C HIS A 26 1.46 10.15 -8.32
N ARG A 27 2.34 9.13 -8.35
CA ARG A 27 1.98 7.74 -8.03
C ARG A 27 1.46 7.58 -6.60
N LYS A 28 2.04 8.31 -5.64
CA LYS A 28 1.61 8.33 -4.24
C LYS A 28 0.20 8.93 -4.11
N LEU A 29 -0.12 9.97 -4.87
CA LEU A 29 -1.45 10.58 -4.91
C LEU A 29 -2.48 9.62 -5.51
N LEU A 30 -2.15 8.89 -6.58
CA LEU A 30 -3.04 7.90 -7.18
C LEU A 30 -3.36 6.74 -6.23
N ARG A 31 -2.36 6.23 -5.49
CA ARG A 31 -2.58 5.21 -4.45
C ARG A 31 -3.46 5.73 -3.33
N CYS A 32 -3.18 6.94 -2.84
CA CYS A 32 -4.02 7.58 -1.83
C CYS A 32 -5.47 7.71 -2.31
N ALA A 33 -5.72 8.20 -3.52
CA ALA A 33 -7.07 8.32 -4.07
C ALA A 33 -7.79 6.97 -4.12
N ALA A 34 -7.10 5.89 -4.49
CA ALA A 34 -7.68 4.54 -4.49
C ALA A 34 -8.01 4.05 -3.07
N ILE A 35 -7.13 4.30 -2.08
CA ILE A 35 -7.38 3.97 -0.68
C ILE A 35 -8.59 4.74 -0.15
N LEU A 36 -8.68 6.05 -0.42
CA LEU A 36 -9.80 6.88 0.03
C LEU A 36 -11.12 6.46 -0.62
N SER A 37 -11.10 6.08 -1.91
CA SER A 37 -12.26 5.52 -2.59
C SER A 37 -12.73 4.23 -1.91
N ALA A 38 -11.82 3.30 -1.64
CA ALA A 38 -12.11 2.06 -0.94
C ALA A 38 -12.64 2.30 0.48
N LEU A 39 -12.07 3.27 1.21
CA LEU A 39 -12.55 3.66 2.53
C LEU A 39 -13.98 4.21 2.47
N ALA A 40 -14.29 5.08 1.51
CA ALA A 40 -15.63 5.63 1.32
C ALA A 40 -16.67 4.55 0.99
N GLU A 41 -16.28 3.51 0.23
CA GLU A 41 -17.15 2.37 -0.10
C GLU A 41 -17.53 1.52 1.13
N THR A 42 -16.76 1.56 2.22
CA THR A 42 -17.11 0.87 3.48
C THR A 42 -18.37 1.46 4.13
N LYS A 43 -18.72 2.72 3.85
CA LYS A 43 -19.83 3.47 4.43
C LYS A 43 -19.79 3.58 5.96
N LEU A 44 -18.62 3.38 6.57
CA LEU A 44 -18.43 3.56 8.00
C LEU A 44 -18.45 5.05 8.34
N SER A 45 -19.13 5.40 9.44
CA SER A 45 -19.09 6.75 10.00
C SER A 45 -18.04 6.81 11.11
N GLU A 46 -17.10 7.76 11.00
CA GLU A 46 -16.02 7.98 11.97
C GLU A 46 -15.26 6.69 12.39
N PRO A 47 -14.76 5.89 11.40
CA PRO A 47 -14.09 4.64 11.73
C PRO A 47 -12.80 4.88 12.51
N ARG A 48 -12.49 4.01 13.45
CA ARG A 48 -11.16 3.94 14.08
C ARG A 48 -10.21 3.29 13.09
N ILE A 49 -9.18 4.03 12.66
CA ILE A 49 -8.27 3.62 11.59
C ILE A 49 -6.87 3.41 12.15
N VAL A 50 -6.19 2.37 11.71
CA VAL A 50 -4.73 2.24 11.86
C VAL A 50 -4.05 2.25 10.50
N ASP A 51 -3.00 3.07 10.35
CA ASP A 51 -2.11 3.12 9.18
C ASP A 51 -0.81 2.39 9.54
N LEU A 52 -0.67 1.14 9.07
CA LEU A 52 0.50 0.30 9.32
C LEU A 52 1.62 0.65 8.34
N GLY A 53 2.78 1.04 8.87
CA GLY A 53 3.91 1.55 8.09
C GLY A 53 3.63 2.97 7.60
N CYS A 54 3.12 3.85 8.48
CA CYS A 54 2.64 5.19 8.12
C CYS A 54 3.74 6.14 7.61
N GLY A 55 5.03 5.78 7.75
CA GLY A 55 6.15 6.63 7.40
C GLY A 55 6.07 8.00 8.10
N ALA A 56 6.29 9.09 7.36
CA ALA A 56 6.19 10.44 7.88
C ALA A 56 4.73 10.95 8.05
N GLY A 57 3.74 10.06 8.13
CA GLY A 57 2.38 10.34 8.57
C GLY A 57 1.47 11.03 7.54
N TRP A 58 1.91 11.16 6.29
CA TRP A 58 1.14 11.90 5.29
C TRP A 58 -0.23 11.27 4.99
N LEU A 59 -0.29 9.94 4.84
CA LEU A 59 -1.56 9.23 4.61
C LEU A 59 -2.40 9.22 5.89
N ALA A 60 -1.80 8.89 7.04
CA ALA A 60 -2.47 8.92 8.33
C ALA A 60 -3.15 10.28 8.63
N ASN A 61 -2.48 11.41 8.27
CA ASN A 61 -3.07 12.75 8.36
C ASN A 61 -4.36 12.89 7.53
N ILE A 62 -4.38 12.37 6.30
CA ILE A 62 -5.57 12.41 5.44
C ILE A 62 -6.66 11.49 5.98
N LEU A 63 -6.29 10.29 6.44
CA LEU A 63 -7.23 9.32 7.05
C LEU A 63 -7.87 9.90 8.32
N GLY A 64 -7.14 10.71 9.08
CA GLY A 64 -7.61 11.41 10.28
C GLY A 64 -8.80 12.34 10.04
N VAL A 65 -9.11 12.71 8.80
CA VAL A 65 -10.32 13.46 8.42
C VAL A 65 -11.58 12.57 8.47
N PHE A 66 -11.42 11.25 8.31
CA PHE A 66 -12.53 10.31 8.29
C PHE A 66 -12.86 9.75 9.68
N GLY A 67 -11.91 9.76 10.61
CA GLY A 67 -12.11 9.26 11.96
C GLY A 67 -10.80 9.16 12.76
N PRO A 68 -10.87 8.79 14.03
CA PRO A 68 -9.69 8.61 14.88
C PRO A 68 -8.66 7.67 14.24
N THR A 69 -7.44 8.20 14.03
CA THR A 69 -6.39 7.50 13.28
C THR A 69 -5.13 7.36 14.11
N VAL A 70 -4.53 6.15 14.08
CA VAL A 70 -3.23 5.84 14.67
C VAL A 70 -2.27 5.44 13.56
N GLY A 71 -1.08 6.03 13.51
CA GLY A 71 0.00 5.64 12.59
C GLY A 71 1.07 4.83 13.32
N ILE A 72 1.44 3.68 12.76
CA ILE A 72 2.49 2.79 13.30
C ILE A 72 3.66 2.78 12.31
N GLU A 73 4.88 3.00 12.79
CA GLU A 73 6.07 3.03 11.94
C GLU A 73 7.31 2.58 12.75
N LEU A 74 8.21 1.86 12.09
CA LEU A 74 9.46 1.37 12.66
C LEU A 74 10.49 2.50 12.85
N SER A 75 10.52 3.48 11.93
CA SER A 75 11.48 4.57 11.92
C SER A 75 11.17 5.64 12.95
N SER A 76 12.06 5.83 13.92
CA SER A 76 11.97 6.93 14.89
C SER A 76 12.06 8.30 14.23
N ALA A 77 12.86 8.44 13.15
CA ALA A 77 12.97 9.69 12.40
C ALA A 77 11.64 10.06 11.72
N ALA A 78 10.96 9.09 11.12
CA ALA A 78 9.65 9.27 10.49
C ALA A 78 8.57 9.68 11.51
N ILE A 79 8.51 8.98 12.65
CA ILE A 79 7.54 9.27 13.72
C ILE A 79 7.76 10.67 14.30
N ASN A 80 9.01 11.06 14.56
CA ASN A 80 9.32 12.40 15.05
C ASN A 80 8.86 13.49 14.07
N GLU A 81 9.03 13.27 12.78
CA GLU A 81 8.58 14.21 11.75
C GLU A 81 7.05 14.23 11.63
N ALA A 82 6.39 13.07 11.64
CA ALA A 82 4.95 12.94 11.59
C ALA A 82 4.27 13.64 12.77
N SER A 83 4.74 13.40 14.00
CA SER A 83 4.20 13.99 15.23
C SER A 83 4.33 15.51 15.28
N LYS A 84 5.40 16.06 14.70
CA LYS A 84 5.58 17.52 14.60
C LYS A 84 4.60 18.16 13.61
N ARG A 85 4.33 17.48 12.50
CA ARG A 85 3.51 18.01 11.40
C ARG A 85 2.01 17.85 11.63
N TYR A 86 1.59 16.74 12.26
CA TYR A 86 0.20 16.29 12.29
C TYR A 86 -0.25 15.98 13.72
N ALA A 87 -0.36 17.02 14.56
CA ALA A 87 -0.65 16.89 15.99
C ALA A 87 -2.03 16.26 16.32
N HIS A 88 -2.94 16.17 15.35
CA HIS A 88 -4.26 15.56 15.53
C HIS A 88 -4.29 14.04 15.28
N VAL A 89 -3.17 13.46 14.83
CA VAL A 89 -3.02 12.01 14.63
C VAL A 89 -2.08 11.47 15.70
N GLN A 90 -2.42 10.33 16.26
CA GLN A 90 -1.52 9.61 17.17
C GLN A 90 -0.50 8.82 16.35
N PHE A 91 0.79 8.98 16.66
CA PHE A 91 1.87 8.22 16.03
C PHE A 91 2.63 7.41 17.07
N ILE A 92 2.90 6.14 16.74
CA ILE A 92 3.58 5.19 17.63
C ILE A 92 4.79 4.60 16.89
N LYS A 93 5.98 4.75 17.48
CA LYS A 93 7.17 4.05 17.02
C LYS A 93 7.09 2.61 17.49
N ALA A 94 6.91 1.67 16.56
CA ALA A 94 6.90 0.24 16.88
C ALA A 94 7.29 -0.63 15.68
N ASN A 95 7.85 -1.80 15.98
CA ASN A 95 7.85 -2.92 15.06
C ASN A 95 6.45 -3.56 15.09
N VAL A 96 5.79 -3.67 13.93
CA VAL A 96 4.43 -4.22 13.85
C VAL A 96 4.31 -5.63 14.43
N PHE A 97 5.38 -6.44 14.39
CA PHE A 97 5.40 -7.80 14.93
C PHE A 97 5.58 -7.86 16.46
N GLU A 98 6.00 -6.78 17.08
CA GLU A 98 6.29 -6.69 18.53
C GLU A 98 5.41 -5.65 19.24
N TRP A 99 4.57 -4.96 18.48
CA TRP A 99 3.70 -3.93 19.02
C TRP A 99 2.63 -4.55 19.91
N ASP A 100 2.54 -4.07 21.16
CA ASP A 100 1.48 -4.43 22.09
C ASP A 100 0.20 -3.67 21.73
N TYR A 101 -0.75 -4.37 21.14
CA TYR A 101 -2.04 -3.85 20.69
C TYR A 101 -3.22 -4.60 21.27
N SER A 102 -4.36 -3.92 21.36
CA SER A 102 -5.63 -4.58 21.73
C SER A 102 -6.29 -5.19 20.50
N PRO A 103 -6.51 -6.50 20.44
CA PRO A 103 -7.23 -7.14 19.34
C PRO A 103 -8.61 -6.51 19.13
N GLY A 104 -9.02 -6.35 17.88
CA GLY A 104 -10.32 -5.77 17.53
C GLY A 104 -10.47 -4.27 17.82
N ALA A 105 -9.36 -3.55 18.02
CA ALA A 105 -9.39 -2.13 18.35
C ALA A 105 -9.82 -1.24 17.19
N PHE A 106 -9.69 -1.71 15.94
CA PHE A 106 -9.87 -0.89 14.74
C PHE A 106 -11.00 -1.37 13.84
N ASP A 107 -11.66 -0.42 13.19
CA ASP A 107 -12.67 -0.66 12.17
C ASP A 107 -12.05 -0.84 10.79
N VAL A 108 -10.90 -0.16 10.56
CA VAL A 108 -10.15 -0.21 9.29
C VAL A 108 -8.65 -0.29 9.58
N VAL A 109 -7.99 -1.22 8.92
CA VAL A 109 -6.53 -1.28 8.78
C VAL A 109 -6.17 -0.81 7.38
N VAL A 110 -5.32 0.19 7.27
CA VAL A 110 -4.71 0.63 6.01
C VAL A 110 -3.24 0.23 6.01
N SER A 111 -2.77 -0.30 4.89
CA SER A 111 -1.36 -0.67 4.68
C SER A 111 -0.95 -0.23 3.28
N GLN A 112 -0.11 0.81 3.18
CA GLN A 112 0.35 1.33 1.89
C GLN A 112 1.82 1.03 1.69
N GLU A 113 2.15 0.10 0.77
CA GLU A 113 3.52 -0.24 0.37
C GLU A 113 4.37 -0.72 1.57
N VAL A 114 3.89 -1.71 2.30
CA VAL A 114 4.56 -2.27 3.49
C VAL A 114 4.76 -3.77 3.39
N ILE A 115 3.77 -4.53 2.93
CA ILE A 115 3.82 -6.00 2.92
C ILE A 115 5.01 -6.55 2.14
N GLU A 116 5.48 -5.85 1.11
CA GLU A 116 6.67 -6.22 0.34
C GLU A 116 8.00 -6.06 1.12
N HIS A 117 7.95 -5.33 2.23
CA HIS A 117 9.12 -5.01 3.08
C HIS A 117 9.15 -5.82 4.37
N VAL A 118 8.28 -6.81 4.52
CA VAL A 118 8.28 -7.71 5.67
C VAL A 118 8.66 -9.13 5.25
N GLU A 119 9.39 -9.82 6.15
CA GLU A 119 9.85 -11.18 5.88
C GLU A 119 8.70 -12.18 5.94
N ASP A 120 7.90 -12.13 7.01
CA ASP A 120 6.70 -12.97 7.20
C ASP A 120 5.44 -12.22 6.76
N GLN A 121 5.15 -12.24 5.47
CA GLN A 121 3.96 -11.61 4.89
C GLN A 121 2.66 -12.22 5.41
N ALA A 122 2.64 -13.52 5.68
CA ALA A 122 1.47 -14.19 6.26
C ALA A 122 1.26 -13.76 7.72
N GLY A 123 2.34 -13.67 8.52
CA GLY A 123 2.29 -13.14 9.88
C GLY A 123 1.81 -11.70 9.91
N TYR A 124 2.26 -10.87 8.99
CA TYR A 124 1.80 -9.50 8.85
C TYR A 124 0.29 -9.40 8.61
N LEU A 125 -0.25 -10.26 7.73
CA LEU A 125 -1.70 -10.29 7.47
C LEU A 125 -2.49 -10.80 8.68
N ARG A 126 -1.96 -11.76 9.47
CA ARG A 126 -2.58 -12.18 10.74
C ARG A 126 -2.65 -11.04 11.74
N ILE A 127 -1.58 -10.23 11.86
CA ILE A 127 -1.58 -9.04 12.72
C ILE A 127 -2.64 -8.03 12.25
N ALA A 128 -2.70 -7.75 10.94
CA ALA A 128 -3.73 -6.88 10.39
C ALA A 128 -5.15 -7.40 10.65
N HIS A 129 -5.34 -8.73 10.58
CA HIS A 129 -6.60 -9.38 10.94
C HIS A 129 -6.92 -9.22 12.42
N ASP A 130 -5.97 -9.44 13.32
CA ASP A 130 -6.18 -9.34 14.77
C ASP A 130 -6.50 -7.93 15.22
N LEU A 131 -5.89 -6.92 14.61
CA LEU A 131 -6.17 -5.50 14.85
C LEU A 131 -7.62 -5.13 14.54
N LEU A 132 -8.23 -5.77 13.55
CA LEU A 132 -9.59 -5.49 13.13
C LEU A 132 -10.62 -6.10 14.07
N ARG A 133 -11.69 -5.35 14.35
CA ARG A 133 -12.92 -5.95 14.90
C ARG A 133 -13.57 -6.88 13.89
N ASN A 134 -14.46 -7.74 14.34
CA ASN A 134 -15.29 -8.54 13.44
C ASN A 134 -16.05 -7.62 12.46
N GLY A 135 -16.04 -7.98 11.19
CA GLY A 135 -16.61 -7.18 10.11
C GLY A 135 -15.82 -5.92 9.74
N GLY A 136 -14.63 -5.70 10.30
CA GLY A 136 -13.72 -4.62 9.94
C GLY A 136 -13.01 -4.85 8.61
N TYR A 137 -12.38 -3.82 8.05
CA TYR A 137 -11.84 -3.81 6.69
C TYR A 137 -10.32 -3.65 6.67
N LEU A 138 -9.65 -4.44 5.84
CA LEU A 138 -8.27 -4.23 5.41
C LEU A 138 -8.27 -3.57 4.03
N ILE A 139 -7.55 -2.44 3.89
CA ILE A 139 -7.26 -1.78 2.61
C ILE A 139 -5.74 -1.78 2.43
N LEU A 140 -5.25 -2.56 1.47
CA LEU A 140 -3.82 -2.81 1.28
C LEU A 140 -3.39 -2.45 -0.13
N THR A 141 -2.26 -1.74 -0.26
CA THR A 141 -1.58 -1.56 -1.55
C THR A 141 -0.16 -2.09 -1.50
N THR A 142 0.31 -2.62 -2.64
CA THR A 142 1.69 -3.12 -2.82
C THR A 142 2.08 -3.06 -4.30
N PRO A 143 3.38 -2.99 -4.65
CA PRO A 143 3.81 -3.10 -6.04
C PRO A 143 3.36 -4.41 -6.68
N ASN A 144 3.02 -4.36 -7.98
CA ASN A 144 2.64 -5.53 -8.75
C ASN A 144 3.87 -6.17 -9.42
N ALA A 145 4.32 -7.30 -8.91
CA ALA A 145 5.49 -8.01 -9.42
C ALA A 145 5.40 -8.34 -10.92
N SER A 146 4.19 -8.60 -11.45
CA SER A 146 4.00 -8.94 -12.86
C SER A 146 4.34 -7.79 -13.81
N VAL A 147 4.22 -6.55 -13.34
CA VAL A 147 4.45 -5.33 -14.14
C VAL A 147 5.83 -4.76 -13.87
N ALA A 148 6.35 -4.90 -12.67
CA ALA A 148 7.64 -4.37 -12.28
C ALA A 148 8.78 -4.84 -13.19
N SER A 149 8.78 -6.12 -13.58
CA SER A 149 9.77 -6.69 -14.52
C SER A 149 9.70 -6.08 -15.94
N ALA A 150 8.57 -5.50 -16.32
CA ALA A 150 8.37 -4.88 -17.63
C ALA A 150 8.72 -3.38 -17.66
N VAL A 151 8.89 -2.75 -16.48
CA VAL A 151 9.12 -1.30 -16.29
C VAL A 151 10.50 -1.04 -15.67
N GLU A 152 11.41 -1.98 -15.79
CA GLU A 152 12.70 -2.08 -15.06
C GLU A 152 13.56 -0.81 -15.01
N GLU A 153 13.53 0.07 -16.00
CA GLU A 153 14.43 1.23 -16.04
C GLU A 153 14.00 2.42 -15.17
N GLU A 154 12.70 2.61 -14.94
CA GLU A 154 12.20 3.75 -14.15
C GLU A 154 12.00 3.46 -12.65
N VAL A 155 11.80 2.18 -12.30
CA VAL A 155 11.44 1.75 -10.95
C VAL A 155 12.70 1.35 -10.15
N HIS A 156 13.73 0.85 -10.84
CA HIS A 156 14.93 0.29 -10.19
C HIS A 156 15.90 1.28 -9.54
N THR A 157 15.86 2.56 -9.90
CA THR A 157 16.83 3.53 -9.34
C THR A 157 16.55 3.94 -7.91
N SER A 158 15.33 3.80 -7.43
CA SER A 158 14.94 4.17 -6.06
C SER A 158 14.66 2.98 -5.12
N LEU A 159 14.51 1.75 -5.66
CA LEU A 159 14.02 0.59 -4.92
C LEU A 159 15.11 -0.45 -4.59
N ARG A 160 16.26 -0.45 -5.28
CA ARG A 160 17.30 -1.49 -5.15
C ARG A 160 18.06 -1.54 -3.82
N GLU A 161 17.77 -0.65 -2.87
CA GLU A 161 18.53 -0.54 -1.63
C GLU A 161 17.72 -0.89 -0.37
N GLN A 162 16.47 -1.38 -0.51
CA GLN A 162 15.68 -1.71 0.68
C GLN A 162 16.11 -3.05 1.28
N PRO A 163 16.14 -3.16 2.61
CA PRO A 163 16.63 -4.36 3.29
C PRO A 163 15.87 -5.64 2.95
N ILE A 164 14.55 -5.53 2.76
CA ILE A 164 13.65 -6.60 2.32
C ILE A 164 12.81 -6.07 1.16
N GLU A 165 12.69 -6.87 0.11
CA GLU A 165 11.88 -6.52 -1.06
C GLU A 165 11.30 -7.80 -1.69
N LYS A 166 10.08 -8.15 -1.28
CA LYS A 166 9.36 -9.37 -1.69
C LYS A 166 8.05 -9.02 -2.38
N TRP A 167 8.15 -8.62 -3.62
CA TRP A 167 6.97 -8.22 -4.40
C TRP A 167 6.06 -9.41 -4.73
N LEU A 168 4.77 -9.18 -4.67
CA LEU A 168 3.74 -10.17 -4.95
C LEU A 168 3.07 -9.91 -6.30
N THR A 169 2.76 -10.97 -7.03
CA THR A 169 1.79 -10.89 -8.12
C THR A 169 0.38 -10.74 -7.55
N VAL A 170 -0.59 -10.31 -8.36
CA VAL A 170 -1.99 -10.22 -7.95
C VAL A 170 -2.49 -11.56 -7.41
N ASP A 171 -2.17 -12.67 -8.10
CA ASP A 171 -2.59 -14.02 -7.68
C ASP A 171 -1.91 -14.47 -6.38
N ALA A 172 -0.63 -14.16 -6.20
CA ALA A 172 0.10 -14.48 -4.97
C ALA A 172 -0.49 -13.71 -3.78
N LEU A 173 -0.75 -12.40 -3.93
CA LEU A 173 -1.39 -11.60 -2.89
C LEU A 173 -2.79 -12.14 -2.56
N LYS A 174 -3.60 -12.45 -3.59
CA LYS A 174 -4.92 -13.04 -3.42
C LYS A 174 -4.85 -14.34 -2.61
N SER A 175 -3.91 -15.23 -2.94
CA SER A 175 -3.79 -16.54 -2.30
C SER A 175 -3.43 -16.49 -0.81
N ILE A 176 -2.71 -15.45 -0.37
CA ILE A 176 -2.42 -15.26 1.05
C ILE A 176 -3.53 -14.51 1.79
N LEU A 177 -4.21 -13.56 1.13
CA LEU A 177 -5.32 -12.81 1.73
C LEU A 177 -6.52 -13.69 2.06
N ILE A 178 -6.93 -14.58 1.16
CA ILE A 178 -8.11 -15.43 1.34
C ILE A 178 -7.97 -16.47 2.47
N LYS A 179 -6.78 -16.63 3.04
CA LYS A 179 -6.56 -17.51 4.20
C LYS A 179 -7.04 -16.86 5.50
N GLU A 180 -7.02 -15.56 5.58
CA GLU A 180 -7.32 -14.78 6.79
C GLU A 180 -8.58 -13.91 6.62
N PHE A 181 -8.98 -13.58 5.39
CA PHE A 181 -10.00 -12.57 5.11
C PHE A 181 -11.01 -13.01 4.05
N ASP A 182 -12.20 -12.45 4.12
CA ASP A 182 -13.15 -12.42 3.01
C ASP A 182 -12.68 -11.34 2.02
N LEU A 183 -12.12 -11.75 0.89
CA LEU A 183 -11.65 -10.82 -0.15
C LEU A 183 -12.83 -10.21 -0.89
N LEU A 184 -13.03 -8.89 -0.75
CA LEU A 184 -14.12 -8.15 -1.40
C LEU A 184 -13.74 -7.69 -2.81
N SER A 185 -12.51 -7.15 -2.96
CA SER A 185 -11.99 -6.76 -4.27
C SER A 185 -10.47 -6.82 -4.30
N ILE A 186 -9.94 -7.11 -5.47
CA ILE A 186 -8.52 -6.97 -5.78
C ILE A 186 -8.39 -6.51 -7.22
N THR A 187 -7.67 -5.42 -7.42
CA THR A 187 -7.45 -4.84 -8.75
C THR A 187 -6.10 -4.14 -8.80
N THR A 188 -5.70 -3.71 -9.98
CA THR A 188 -4.49 -2.91 -10.10
C THR A 188 -4.79 -1.43 -10.28
N ILE A 189 -3.87 -0.60 -9.85
CA ILE A 189 -3.94 0.87 -9.90
C ILE A 189 -2.65 1.43 -10.47
N VAL A 190 -2.62 2.73 -10.74
CA VAL A 190 -1.48 3.43 -11.34
C VAL A 190 -1.15 2.87 -12.71
N PRO A 191 -1.82 3.36 -13.77
CA PRO A 191 -1.53 2.95 -15.13
C PRO A 191 -0.06 3.17 -15.46
N THR A 192 0.57 2.21 -16.13
CA THR A 192 1.97 2.32 -16.54
C THR A 192 2.14 2.09 -18.03
N SER A 193 3.19 2.69 -18.58
CA SER A 193 3.64 2.44 -19.94
C SER A 193 4.77 1.42 -19.89
N GLY A 194 4.58 0.25 -20.51
CA GLY A 194 5.62 -0.78 -20.60
C GLY A 194 6.25 -0.86 -21.97
N ASN A 195 7.52 -1.26 -22.02
CA ASN A 195 8.29 -1.37 -23.28
C ASN A 195 8.24 -2.77 -23.90
N LYS A 196 7.63 -3.77 -23.23
CA LYS A 196 7.60 -5.19 -23.66
C LYS A 196 6.18 -5.73 -23.78
N GLY A 197 5.99 -6.64 -24.74
CA GLY A 197 4.77 -7.43 -24.90
C GLY A 197 3.49 -6.59 -25.08
N ILE A 198 2.42 -7.03 -24.46
CA ILE A 198 1.09 -6.37 -24.52
C ILE A 198 1.10 -4.97 -23.89
N HIS A 199 1.97 -4.73 -22.89
CA HIS A 199 2.15 -3.42 -22.28
C HIS A 199 2.58 -2.36 -23.29
N ARG A 200 3.53 -2.70 -24.20
CA ARG A 200 3.97 -1.80 -25.29
C ARG A 200 2.82 -1.45 -26.23
N TRP A 201 1.94 -2.40 -26.51
CA TRP A 201 0.79 -2.17 -27.39
C TRP A 201 -0.27 -1.30 -26.70
N LEU A 202 -0.66 -1.63 -25.47
CA LEU A 202 -1.65 -0.91 -24.69
C LEU A 202 -1.21 0.51 -24.31
N SER A 203 0.11 0.73 -24.13
CA SER A 203 0.69 2.04 -23.84
C SER A 203 1.07 2.83 -25.11
N SER A 204 0.80 2.28 -26.32
CA SER A 204 1.09 2.95 -27.58
C SER A 204 0.39 4.31 -27.66
N ILE A 205 1.18 5.37 -27.84
CA ILE A 205 0.67 6.74 -27.99
C ILE A 205 -0.39 6.84 -29.11
N ARG A 206 -0.21 6.05 -30.17
CA ARG A 206 -1.17 6.02 -31.30
C ARG A 206 -2.51 5.44 -30.90
N LEU A 207 -2.50 4.29 -30.19
CA LEU A 207 -3.72 3.66 -29.69
C LEU A 207 -4.41 4.58 -28.68
N ARG A 208 -3.67 5.15 -27.75
CA ARG A 208 -4.19 6.05 -26.74
C ARG A 208 -4.86 7.29 -27.35
N ARG A 209 -4.18 7.97 -28.28
CA ARG A 209 -4.76 9.13 -29.01
C ARG A 209 -6.01 8.74 -29.80
N LEU A 210 -6.01 7.56 -30.43
CA LEU A 210 -7.17 7.05 -31.14
C LEU A 210 -8.36 6.84 -30.19
N CYS A 211 -8.14 6.15 -29.06
CA CYS A 211 -9.16 5.93 -28.05
C CYS A 211 -9.66 7.27 -27.45
N GLU A 212 -8.76 8.20 -27.15
CA GLU A 212 -9.12 9.55 -26.65
C GLU A 212 -9.98 10.31 -27.66
N ARG A 213 -9.63 10.27 -28.96
CA ARG A 213 -10.41 10.91 -30.04
C ARG A 213 -11.84 10.41 -30.15
N PHE A 214 -12.08 9.14 -29.83
CA PHE A 214 -13.40 8.51 -29.86
C PHE A 214 -14.06 8.42 -28.48
N GLY A 215 -13.50 9.06 -27.43
CA GLY A 215 -14.06 9.03 -26.07
C GLY A 215 -13.80 7.76 -25.28
N PHE A 216 -13.01 6.81 -25.80
CA PHE A 216 -12.70 5.52 -25.16
C PHE A 216 -11.41 5.52 -24.31
N GLY A 217 -10.80 6.68 -24.07
CA GLY A 217 -9.53 6.76 -23.32
C GLY A 217 -9.64 6.23 -21.88
N GLN A 218 -10.71 6.57 -21.18
CA GLN A 218 -10.96 6.05 -19.83
C GLN A 218 -11.26 4.56 -19.83
N TRP A 219 -12.01 4.08 -20.83
CA TRP A 219 -12.28 2.65 -20.98
C TRP A 219 -11.01 1.83 -21.20
N LEU A 220 -10.07 2.31 -22.03
CA LEU A 220 -8.78 1.66 -22.24
C LEU A 220 -7.98 1.58 -20.94
N THR A 221 -7.94 2.65 -20.16
CA THR A 221 -7.28 2.68 -18.85
C THR A 221 -7.94 1.71 -17.87
N GLY A 222 -9.27 1.72 -17.77
CA GLY A 222 -10.03 0.78 -16.94
C GLY A 222 -9.77 -0.68 -17.33
N PHE A 223 -9.73 -0.97 -18.63
CA PHE A 223 -9.37 -2.28 -19.16
C PHE A 223 -7.95 -2.70 -18.71
N GLN A 224 -6.95 -1.84 -18.88
CA GLN A 224 -5.58 -2.11 -18.43
C GLN A 224 -5.53 -2.49 -16.94
N LEU A 225 -6.19 -1.71 -16.10
CA LEU A 225 -6.17 -1.89 -14.65
C LEU A 225 -6.91 -3.17 -14.21
N SER A 226 -8.08 -3.46 -14.81
CA SER A 226 -8.87 -4.66 -14.48
C SER A 226 -8.19 -5.97 -14.90
N PHE A 227 -7.36 -5.93 -15.93
CA PHE A 227 -6.56 -7.08 -16.37
C PHE A 227 -5.18 -7.21 -15.72
N GLY A 228 -4.93 -6.48 -14.63
CA GLY A 228 -3.72 -6.62 -13.84
C GLY A 228 -2.51 -5.86 -14.40
N TYR A 229 -2.71 -4.89 -15.29
CA TYR A 229 -1.63 -4.14 -15.94
C TYR A 229 -1.31 -2.79 -15.24
N GLY A 230 -1.74 -2.59 -14.01
CA GLY A 230 -1.33 -1.46 -13.18
C GLY A 230 -0.04 -1.74 -12.40
N LEU A 231 0.71 -0.69 -12.09
CA LEU A 231 2.00 -0.77 -11.39
C LEU A 231 1.85 -1.23 -9.93
N HIS A 232 0.73 -0.91 -9.30
CA HIS A 232 0.43 -1.33 -7.93
C HIS A 232 -0.87 -2.11 -7.89
N THR A 233 -0.97 -3.02 -6.94
CA THR A 233 -2.21 -3.74 -6.61
C THR A 233 -2.87 -3.05 -5.42
N ILE A 234 -4.19 -2.92 -5.43
CA ILE A 234 -5.00 -2.60 -4.25
C ILE A 234 -5.92 -3.77 -3.95
N ALA A 235 -5.97 -4.17 -2.69
CA ALA A 235 -6.89 -5.17 -2.17
C ALA A 235 -7.75 -4.59 -1.07
N VAL A 236 -9.04 -4.91 -1.10
CA VAL A 236 -10.00 -4.63 -0.03
C VAL A 236 -10.52 -5.96 0.47
N ALA A 237 -10.35 -6.20 1.75
CA ALA A 237 -10.75 -7.45 2.37
C ALA A 237 -11.47 -7.17 3.69
N ARG A 238 -12.26 -8.12 4.18
CA ARG A 238 -13.06 -7.98 5.39
C ARG A 238 -12.74 -9.10 6.36
N LYS A 239 -12.61 -8.78 7.64
CA LYS A 239 -12.58 -9.80 8.70
C LYS A 239 -13.97 -10.42 8.84
N GLY A 240 -14.06 -11.73 8.80
CA GLY A 240 -15.31 -12.46 9.05
C GLY A 240 -15.98 -12.06 10.37
N THR A 241 -17.24 -12.38 10.51
CA THR A 241 -18.02 -12.13 11.74
C THR A 241 -17.84 -13.24 12.76
#